data_18cbb7dd6478ae2c7ebf6d0851259f1d
#
_entry.id   18cbb7dd6478ae2c7ebf6d0851259f1d
#
_cell.length_a   1.000
_cell.length_b   1.000
_cell.length_c   1.000
_cell.angle_alpha   90.00
_cell.angle_beta   90.00
_cell.angle_gamma   90.00
#
_symmetry.space_group_name_H-M   'P 1'
#
loop_
_entity.id
_entity.type
_entity.pdbx_description
1 polymer ?
#
loop_
_entity_poly.entity_id
_entity_poly.type
_entity_poly.pdbx_seq_one_letter_code
_entity_poly.pdbx_strand_id
1 'polypeptide(L)'
;LSPLVVLDTEYIKQLYPKLTVNQFWSTANNSICSIFHLFNKISAKESAYTTFDKADLDTIFSSGIIMFGATPIKDTTETGISYAVRDNLRKNILAGVDASTGNVAACVIIGDKNSLDNIPQSSLEHGFEQLSRMMGGGSTVHRGIYSGAKQGLAVYTAIGGLQAPDNLFDYFFEVDRKYK
;
A
#
# COMPACT_ATOMS: atom_id res chain seq x y z
N LEU A 1 6.96 8.78 17.52
CA LEU A 1 5.61 8.67 17.00
C LEU A 1 5.62 7.66 15.85
N SER A 2 4.86 6.60 15.97
CA SER A 2 4.72 5.56 14.93
C SER A 2 3.31 4.97 15.04
N PRO A 3 2.61 4.73 13.95
CA PRO A 3 2.98 5.04 12.56
C PRO A 3 2.77 6.53 12.21
N LEU A 4 3.51 7.01 11.21
CA LEU A 4 3.29 8.31 10.59
C LEU A 4 2.92 8.10 9.12
N VAL A 5 1.69 8.47 8.76
CA VAL A 5 1.23 8.49 7.36
C VAL A 5 1.25 9.92 6.87
N VAL A 6 2.14 10.23 5.95
CA VAL A 6 2.26 11.57 5.35
C VAL A 6 1.49 11.57 4.02
N LEU A 7 0.67 12.60 3.82
CA LEU A 7 -0.18 12.73 2.64
C LEU A 7 0.11 14.05 1.94
N ASP A 8 0.38 13.97 0.65
CA ASP A 8 0.50 15.12 -0.21
C ASP A 8 -0.80 15.32 -1.01
N THR A 9 -1.48 16.42 -0.74
CA THR A 9 -2.75 16.75 -1.38
C THR A 9 -2.58 17.02 -2.88
N GLU A 10 -1.46 17.55 -3.31
CA GLU A 10 -1.19 17.77 -4.74
C GLU A 10 -1.00 16.44 -5.48
N TYR A 11 -0.33 15.49 -4.85
CA TYR A 11 -0.20 14.15 -5.40
C TYR A 11 -1.56 13.43 -5.50
N ILE A 12 -2.40 13.54 -4.48
CA ILE A 12 -3.74 12.95 -4.50
C ILE A 12 -4.61 13.61 -5.60
N LYS A 13 -4.48 14.92 -5.84
CA LYS A 13 -5.15 15.58 -6.98
C LYS A 13 -4.74 14.99 -8.32
N GLN A 14 -3.46 14.65 -8.49
CA GLN A 14 -2.97 14.00 -9.71
C GLN A 14 -3.53 12.58 -9.89
N LEU A 15 -3.73 11.84 -8.79
CA LEU A 15 -4.36 10.52 -8.84
C LEU A 15 -5.85 10.57 -9.20
N TYR A 16 -6.53 11.66 -8.85
CA TYR A 16 -7.97 11.86 -9.05
C TYR A 16 -8.31 13.15 -9.79
N PRO A 17 -7.84 13.34 -11.05
CA PRO A 17 -7.93 14.62 -11.76
C PRO A 17 -9.37 15.05 -12.11
N LYS A 18 -10.33 14.15 -11.98
CA LYS A 18 -11.76 14.42 -12.32
C LYS A 18 -12.63 14.77 -11.12
N LEU A 19 -12.07 14.77 -9.89
CA LEU A 19 -12.84 15.11 -8.71
C LEU A 19 -13.09 16.61 -8.63
N THR A 20 -14.30 16.98 -8.24
CA THR A 20 -14.63 18.35 -7.86
C THR A 20 -13.99 18.69 -6.50
N VAL A 21 -13.82 19.99 -6.21
CA VAL A 21 -13.27 20.47 -4.94
C VAL A 21 -14.01 19.88 -3.73
N ASN A 22 -15.35 19.79 -3.82
CA ASN A 22 -16.19 19.25 -2.74
C ASN A 22 -16.00 17.72 -2.56
N GLN A 23 -15.70 17.00 -3.63
CA GLN A 23 -15.51 15.54 -3.60
C GLN A 23 -14.09 15.16 -3.19
N PHE A 24 -13.12 16.05 -3.38
CA PHE A 24 -11.71 15.74 -3.17
C PHE A 24 -11.41 15.27 -1.75
N TRP A 25 -11.78 16.05 -0.75
CA TRP A 25 -11.48 15.73 0.65
C TRP A 25 -12.18 14.47 1.13
N SER A 26 -13.45 14.28 0.75
CA SER A 26 -14.18 13.07 1.12
C SER A 26 -13.57 11.83 0.47
N THR A 27 -13.15 11.91 -0.80
CA THR A 27 -12.52 10.80 -1.51
C THR A 27 -11.14 10.49 -0.95
N ALA A 28 -10.31 11.50 -0.70
CA ALA A 28 -8.98 11.34 -0.13
C ALA A 28 -9.06 10.68 1.26
N ASN A 29 -9.87 11.24 2.15
CA ASN A 29 -10.04 10.72 3.50
C ASN A 29 -10.62 9.30 3.50
N ASN A 30 -11.63 9.04 2.69
CA ASN A 30 -12.23 7.70 2.58
C ASN A 30 -11.23 6.67 2.05
N SER A 31 -10.40 7.02 1.08
CA SER A 31 -9.38 6.12 0.53
C SER A 31 -8.38 5.71 1.61
N ILE A 32 -7.86 6.68 2.36
CA ILE A 32 -6.89 6.43 3.43
C ILE A 32 -7.51 5.61 4.56
N CYS A 33 -8.66 6.07 5.08
CA CYS A 33 -9.35 5.38 6.18
C CYS A 33 -9.77 3.97 5.79
N SER A 34 -10.19 3.77 4.53
CA SER A 34 -10.58 2.44 4.03
C SER A 34 -9.41 1.48 3.97
N ILE A 35 -8.24 1.91 3.50
CA ILE A 35 -7.06 1.04 3.44
C ILE A 35 -6.54 0.75 4.86
N PHE A 36 -6.45 1.75 5.71
CA PHE A 36 -6.07 1.58 7.11
C PHE A 36 -7.01 0.61 7.84
N HIS A 37 -8.34 0.81 7.68
CA HIS A 37 -9.35 -0.08 8.24
C HIS A 37 -9.24 -1.50 7.69
N LEU A 38 -8.94 -1.65 6.40
CA LEU A 38 -8.73 -2.95 5.76
C LEU A 38 -7.61 -3.73 6.46
N PHE A 39 -6.43 -3.14 6.63
CA PHE A 39 -5.30 -3.81 7.28
C PHE A 39 -5.62 -4.21 8.73
N ASN A 40 -6.29 -3.35 9.50
CA ASN A 40 -6.75 -3.69 10.84
C ASN A 40 -7.75 -4.86 10.83
N LYS A 41 -8.66 -4.89 9.86
CA LYS A 41 -9.68 -5.94 9.79
C LYS A 41 -9.10 -7.29 9.38
N ILE A 42 -8.20 -7.31 8.39
CA ILE A 42 -7.62 -8.57 7.91
C ILE A 42 -6.63 -9.16 8.91
N SER A 43 -5.86 -8.33 9.63
CA SER A 43 -4.92 -8.81 10.65
C SER A 43 -5.60 -9.48 11.85
N ALA A 44 -6.88 -9.22 12.06
CA ALA A 44 -7.70 -9.86 13.09
C ALA A 44 -8.47 -11.10 12.58
N LYS A 45 -8.25 -11.52 11.33
CA LYS A 45 -9.00 -12.60 10.68
C LYS A 45 -8.05 -13.64 10.10
N GLU A 46 -8.30 -14.91 10.41
CA GLU A 46 -7.62 -16.01 9.74
C GLU A 46 -8.06 -16.11 8.27
N SER A 47 -7.12 -16.48 7.42
CA SER A 47 -7.36 -16.76 6.01
C SER A 47 -7.33 -18.25 5.74
N ALA A 48 -8.15 -18.71 4.81
CA ALA A 48 -8.07 -20.08 4.28
C ALA A 48 -6.86 -20.29 3.35
N TYR A 49 -6.17 -19.21 2.97
CA TYR A 49 -5.00 -19.24 2.06
C TYR A 49 -3.72 -18.87 2.81
N THR A 50 -3.46 -17.57 2.95
CA THR A 50 -2.29 -17.04 3.66
C THR A 50 -2.73 -15.95 4.61
N THR A 51 -2.42 -16.09 5.89
CA THR A 51 -2.81 -15.13 6.92
C THR A 51 -1.74 -14.07 7.11
N PHE A 52 -2.15 -12.81 7.07
CA PHE A 52 -1.44 -11.64 7.53
C PHE A 52 -1.95 -11.33 8.92
N ASP A 53 -1.15 -11.52 9.95
CA ASP A 53 -1.62 -11.46 11.33
C ASP A 53 -1.35 -10.09 12.01
N LYS A 54 -1.73 -10.02 13.29
CA LYS A 54 -1.54 -8.80 14.07
C LYS A 54 -0.06 -8.48 14.32
N ALA A 55 0.80 -9.48 14.47
CA ALA A 55 2.24 -9.26 14.68
C ALA A 55 2.88 -8.66 13.44
N ASP A 56 2.44 -9.12 12.24
CA ASP A 56 2.83 -8.54 10.95
C ASP A 56 2.43 -7.06 10.86
N LEU A 57 1.17 -6.75 11.22
CA LEU A 57 0.65 -5.39 11.23
C LEU A 57 1.41 -4.49 12.20
N ASP A 58 1.64 -4.96 13.42
CA ASP A 58 2.36 -4.21 14.46
C ASP A 58 3.80 -3.93 14.03
N THR A 59 4.46 -4.87 13.34
CA THR A 59 5.81 -4.69 12.79
C THR A 59 5.85 -3.54 11.79
N ILE A 60 4.89 -3.51 10.86
CA ILE A 60 4.80 -2.43 9.86
C ILE A 60 4.49 -1.10 10.54
N PHE A 61 3.52 -1.07 11.44
CA PHE A 61 3.08 0.18 12.08
C PHE A 61 4.09 0.73 13.10
N SER A 62 5.02 -0.08 13.55
CA SER A 62 6.13 0.35 14.40
C SER A 62 7.34 0.86 13.62
N SER A 63 7.36 0.75 12.29
CA SER A 63 8.52 1.05 11.47
C SER A 63 8.74 2.54 11.13
N GLY A 64 7.84 3.43 11.55
CA GLY A 64 7.96 4.88 11.32
C GLY A 64 7.05 5.40 10.22
N ILE A 65 7.60 5.90 9.13
CA ILE A 65 6.82 6.43 8.00
C ILE A 65 6.29 5.28 7.15
N ILE A 66 4.99 5.33 6.87
CA ILE A 66 4.27 4.30 6.13
C ILE A 66 3.56 4.90 4.93
N MET A 67 3.61 4.19 3.80
CA MET A 67 2.75 4.45 2.65
C MET A 67 1.82 3.27 2.36
N PHE A 68 0.64 3.60 1.82
CA PHE A 68 -0.34 2.61 1.38
C PHE A 68 -0.53 2.65 -0.13
N GLY A 69 -0.92 1.52 -0.68
CA GLY A 69 -1.31 1.41 -2.08
C GLY A 69 -2.45 0.42 -2.26
N ALA A 70 -3.27 0.64 -3.28
CA ALA A 70 -4.33 -0.26 -3.69
C ALA A 70 -4.46 -0.24 -5.21
N THR A 71 -4.42 -1.41 -5.84
CA THR A 71 -4.53 -1.53 -7.30
C THR A 71 -5.33 -2.77 -7.67
N PRO A 72 -6.33 -2.66 -8.56
CA PRO A 72 -7.03 -3.82 -9.07
C PRO A 72 -6.10 -4.68 -9.94
N ILE A 73 -6.20 -5.99 -9.78
CA ILE A 73 -5.52 -6.98 -10.62
C ILE A 73 -6.49 -7.36 -11.75
N LYS A 74 -6.13 -7.01 -12.98
CA LYS A 74 -6.95 -7.29 -14.17
C LYS A 74 -6.51 -8.54 -14.92
N ASP A 75 -5.25 -8.91 -14.75
CA ASP A 75 -4.61 -10.05 -15.39
C ASP A 75 -3.97 -10.93 -14.32
N THR A 76 -4.35 -12.19 -14.27
CA THR A 76 -3.91 -13.18 -13.25
C THR A 76 -2.67 -13.96 -13.66
N THR A 77 -2.06 -13.65 -14.79
CA THR A 77 -0.76 -14.20 -15.19
C THR A 77 0.35 -13.67 -14.26
N GLU A 78 1.48 -14.36 -14.23
CA GLU A 78 2.66 -13.94 -13.47
C GLU A 78 3.08 -12.51 -13.80
N THR A 79 3.08 -12.15 -15.07
CA THR A 79 3.39 -10.80 -15.54
C THR A 79 2.33 -9.81 -15.09
N GLY A 80 1.05 -10.17 -15.21
CA GLY A 80 -0.08 -9.30 -14.85
C GLY A 80 -0.09 -8.95 -13.37
N ILE A 81 0.12 -9.93 -12.47
CA ILE A 81 0.19 -9.70 -11.02
C ILE A 81 1.42 -8.87 -10.67
N SER A 82 2.59 -9.18 -11.25
CA SER A 82 3.81 -8.39 -11.04
C SER A 82 3.64 -6.93 -11.51
N TYR A 83 2.95 -6.69 -12.61
CA TYR A 83 2.60 -5.35 -13.07
C TYR A 83 1.65 -4.64 -12.11
N ALA A 84 0.64 -5.33 -11.59
CA ALA A 84 -0.28 -4.74 -10.62
C ALA A 84 0.44 -4.30 -9.35
N VAL A 85 1.37 -5.11 -8.83
CA VAL A 85 2.20 -4.76 -7.68
C VAL A 85 3.09 -3.55 -7.99
N ARG A 86 3.74 -3.53 -9.15
CA ARG A 86 4.56 -2.39 -9.57
C ARG A 86 3.75 -1.11 -9.73
N ASP A 87 2.56 -1.20 -10.33
CA ASP A 87 1.66 -0.07 -10.53
C ASP A 87 1.10 0.44 -9.20
N ASN A 88 0.88 -0.47 -8.24
CA ASN A 88 0.47 -0.14 -6.88
C ASN A 88 1.46 0.82 -6.20
N LEU A 89 2.76 0.55 -6.31
CA LEU A 89 3.78 1.41 -5.70
C LEU A 89 3.89 2.80 -6.36
N ARG A 90 3.49 2.91 -7.62
CA ARG A 90 3.45 4.19 -8.35
C ARG A 90 2.22 5.01 -8.03
N LYS A 91 1.14 4.36 -7.59
CA LYS A 91 -0.15 4.97 -7.21
C LYS A 91 -0.35 4.97 -5.70
N ASN A 92 0.73 5.06 -4.94
CA ASN A 92 0.66 5.16 -3.49
C ASN A 92 0.02 6.49 -3.05
N ILE A 93 -0.34 6.57 -1.77
CA ILE A 93 -1.02 7.74 -1.20
C ILE A 93 -0.01 8.78 -0.70
N LEU A 94 1.27 8.41 -0.56
CA LEU A 94 2.35 9.31 -0.18
C LEU A 94 3.00 9.92 -1.42
N ALA A 95 3.25 11.21 -1.38
CA ALA A 95 3.95 11.90 -2.46
C ALA A 95 5.46 11.71 -2.37
N GLY A 96 6.09 11.54 -3.53
CA GLY A 96 7.53 11.65 -3.68
C GLY A 96 8.38 10.71 -2.82
N VAL A 97 7.76 9.66 -2.25
CA VAL A 97 8.47 8.71 -1.39
C VAL A 97 9.02 7.58 -2.23
N ASP A 98 10.30 7.32 -2.09
CA ASP A 98 10.95 6.19 -2.73
C ASP A 98 10.69 4.90 -1.93
N ALA A 99 9.93 3.99 -2.53
CA ALA A 99 9.63 2.69 -1.94
C ALA A 99 10.87 1.85 -1.63
N SER A 100 11.99 2.09 -2.34
CA SER A 100 13.25 1.37 -2.13
C SER A 100 13.91 1.67 -0.78
N THR A 101 13.50 2.76 -0.12
CA THR A 101 13.98 3.12 1.22
C THR A 101 13.27 2.35 2.33
N GLY A 102 12.13 1.70 2.02
CA GLY A 102 11.37 0.92 2.99
C GLY A 102 12.08 -0.38 3.40
N ASN A 103 11.91 -0.78 4.65
CA ASN A 103 12.54 -1.98 5.21
C ASN A 103 11.55 -3.11 5.54
N VAL A 104 10.26 -2.81 5.58
CA VAL A 104 9.19 -3.78 5.84
C VAL A 104 7.97 -3.47 5.00
N ALA A 105 7.27 -4.49 4.53
CA ALA A 105 6.03 -4.30 3.78
C ALA A 105 4.99 -5.37 4.08
N ALA A 106 3.72 -5.02 3.88
CA ALA A 106 2.64 -5.97 3.63
C ALA A 106 2.31 -5.99 2.14
N CYS A 107 2.07 -7.17 1.61
CA CYS A 107 1.46 -7.40 0.31
C CYS A 107 0.25 -8.32 0.51
N VAL A 108 -0.94 -7.75 0.34
CA VAL A 108 -2.18 -8.48 0.58
C VAL A 108 -3.00 -8.52 -0.70
N ILE A 109 -3.37 -9.72 -1.14
CA ILE A 109 -4.24 -9.95 -2.29
C ILE A 109 -5.62 -10.34 -1.77
N ILE A 110 -6.63 -9.61 -2.23
CA ILE A 110 -8.03 -9.88 -1.88
C ILE A 110 -8.82 -10.08 -3.17
N GLY A 111 -9.58 -11.16 -3.24
CA GLY A 111 -10.41 -11.46 -4.39
C GLY A 111 -11.64 -12.29 -4.05
N ASP A 112 -12.55 -12.44 -4.99
CA ASP A 112 -13.60 -13.43 -4.85
C ASP A 112 -13.00 -14.84 -4.90
N LYS A 113 -13.71 -15.80 -4.27
CA LYS A 113 -13.21 -17.17 -4.14
C LYS A 113 -12.89 -17.82 -5.50
N ASN A 114 -13.76 -17.62 -6.48
CA ASN A 114 -13.57 -18.22 -7.80
C ASN A 114 -12.33 -17.68 -8.51
N SER A 115 -12.08 -16.38 -8.40
CA SER A 115 -10.86 -15.76 -8.94
C SER A 115 -9.60 -16.28 -8.25
N LEU A 116 -9.62 -16.40 -6.91
CA LEU A 116 -8.48 -16.89 -6.15
C LEU A 116 -8.16 -18.37 -6.44
N ASP A 117 -9.18 -19.22 -6.50
CA ASP A 117 -9.01 -20.65 -6.74
C ASP A 117 -8.46 -20.98 -8.16
N ASN A 118 -8.54 -20.03 -9.09
CA ASN A 118 -8.05 -20.17 -10.45
C ASN A 118 -6.70 -19.48 -10.73
N ILE A 119 -6.09 -18.82 -9.73
CA ILE A 119 -4.78 -18.21 -9.90
C ILE A 119 -3.68 -19.25 -9.65
N PRO A 120 -2.72 -19.42 -10.58
CA PRO A 120 -1.54 -20.22 -10.31
C PRO A 120 -0.76 -19.69 -9.11
N GLN A 121 -0.33 -20.57 -8.21
CA GLN A 121 0.47 -20.17 -7.05
C GLN A 121 1.75 -19.42 -7.46
N SER A 122 2.38 -19.84 -8.57
CA SER A 122 3.56 -19.16 -9.11
C SER A 122 3.30 -17.69 -9.45
N SER A 123 2.11 -17.37 -9.96
CA SER A 123 1.73 -15.99 -10.26
C SER A 123 1.66 -15.11 -8.99
N LEU A 124 1.14 -15.65 -7.90
CA LEU A 124 1.10 -14.97 -6.60
C LEU A 124 2.51 -14.77 -6.03
N GLU A 125 3.34 -15.81 -6.08
CA GLU A 125 4.73 -15.74 -5.61
C GLU A 125 5.54 -14.69 -6.38
N HIS A 126 5.41 -14.62 -7.69
CA HIS A 126 6.04 -13.58 -8.51
C HIS A 126 5.61 -12.17 -8.12
N GLY A 127 4.34 -11.99 -7.75
CA GLY A 127 3.84 -10.71 -7.24
C GLY A 127 4.52 -10.30 -5.93
N PHE A 128 4.63 -11.22 -4.98
CA PHE A 128 5.30 -10.97 -3.70
C PHE A 128 6.81 -10.70 -3.88
N GLU A 129 7.47 -11.48 -4.74
CA GLU A 129 8.87 -11.25 -5.07
C GLU A 129 9.10 -9.91 -5.77
N GLN A 130 8.18 -9.47 -6.63
CA GLN A 130 8.26 -8.18 -7.28
C GLN A 130 8.29 -7.03 -6.27
N LEU A 131 7.47 -7.09 -5.22
CA LEU A 131 7.51 -6.11 -4.14
C LEU A 131 8.87 -6.11 -3.43
N SER A 132 9.36 -7.28 -3.04
CA SER A 132 10.66 -7.43 -2.37
C SER A 132 11.81 -6.85 -3.20
N ARG A 133 11.81 -7.10 -4.51
CA ARG A 133 12.83 -6.54 -5.43
C ARG A 133 12.77 -5.02 -5.51
N MET A 134 11.58 -4.44 -5.51
CA MET A 134 11.40 -2.98 -5.58
C MET A 134 11.80 -2.26 -4.30
N MET A 135 11.82 -2.97 -3.18
CA MET A 135 12.25 -2.47 -1.87
C MET A 135 13.77 -2.64 -1.61
N GLY A 136 14.57 -2.86 -2.65
CA GLY A 136 16.04 -2.88 -2.53
C GLY A 136 16.66 -4.16 -1.94
N GLY A 137 15.89 -5.27 -1.85
CA GLY A 137 16.45 -6.61 -1.61
C GLY A 137 17.04 -6.87 -0.22
N GLY A 138 16.38 -6.57 0.82
CA GLY A 138 16.74 -6.85 2.22
C GLY A 138 15.58 -6.65 3.16
N SER A 139 14.46 -6.25 2.58
CA SER A 139 13.23 -5.94 3.29
C SER A 139 12.40 -7.19 3.56
N THR A 140 11.70 -7.18 4.70
CA THR A 140 10.74 -8.23 5.04
C THR A 140 9.39 -7.92 4.38
N VAL A 141 8.84 -8.90 3.65
CA VAL A 141 7.51 -8.79 3.04
C VAL A 141 6.56 -9.78 3.71
N HIS A 142 5.63 -9.24 4.49
CA HIS A 142 4.52 -9.99 5.07
C HIS A 142 3.42 -10.19 4.03
N ARG A 143 2.88 -11.39 3.93
CA ARG A 143 1.97 -11.81 2.87
C ARG A 143 0.59 -12.10 3.41
N GLY A 144 -0.44 -11.76 2.64
CA GLY A 144 -1.81 -12.14 2.96
C GLY A 144 -2.62 -12.43 1.70
N ILE A 145 -3.49 -13.44 1.76
CA ILE A 145 -4.43 -13.76 0.68
C ILE A 145 -5.79 -14.01 1.31
N TYR A 146 -6.79 -13.23 0.94
CA TYR A 146 -8.11 -13.30 1.56
C TYR A 146 -9.23 -13.34 0.53
N SER A 147 -10.24 -14.17 0.81
CA SER A 147 -11.48 -14.11 0.04
C SER A 147 -12.36 -12.95 0.50
N GLY A 148 -12.79 -12.13 -0.46
CA GLY A 148 -13.70 -11.01 -0.29
C GLY A 148 -15.04 -11.25 -0.96
N ALA A 149 -16.03 -10.41 -0.62
CA ALA A 149 -17.38 -10.50 -1.18
C ALA A 149 -17.52 -9.81 -2.56
N LYS A 150 -16.58 -8.96 -2.95
CA LYS A 150 -16.61 -8.26 -4.24
C LYS A 150 -15.96 -9.13 -5.31
N GLN A 151 -16.57 -9.12 -6.51
CA GLN A 151 -15.96 -9.75 -7.69
C GLN A 151 -14.65 -9.06 -8.07
N GLY A 152 -13.71 -9.85 -8.60
CA GLY A 152 -12.39 -9.41 -9.03
C GLY A 152 -11.32 -9.52 -7.95
N LEU A 153 -10.14 -9.09 -8.31
CA LEU A 153 -8.93 -9.17 -7.50
C LEU A 153 -8.32 -7.79 -7.34
N ALA A 154 -7.73 -7.55 -6.18
CA ALA A 154 -6.94 -6.35 -5.93
C ALA A 154 -5.74 -6.68 -5.02
N VAL A 155 -4.64 -5.97 -5.24
CA VAL A 155 -3.48 -5.95 -4.36
C VAL A 155 -3.50 -4.70 -3.51
N TYR A 156 -3.26 -4.88 -2.22
CA TYR A 156 -3.10 -3.83 -1.22
C TYR A 156 -1.70 -3.94 -0.63
N THR A 157 -1.03 -2.80 -0.49
CA THR A 157 0.30 -2.75 0.11
C THR A 157 0.33 -1.74 1.25
N ALA A 158 1.15 -2.04 2.27
CA ALA A 158 1.61 -1.09 3.26
C ALA A 158 3.13 -1.23 3.32
N ILE A 159 3.86 -0.15 3.09
CA ILE A 159 5.32 -0.15 3.16
C ILE A 159 5.74 0.76 4.29
N GLY A 160 6.58 0.27 5.16
CA GLY A 160 7.04 0.97 6.34
C GLY A 160 8.56 1.12 6.41
N GLY A 161 9.02 1.98 7.32
CA GLY A 161 10.42 2.33 7.46
C GLY A 161 10.96 3.22 6.35
N LEU A 162 10.06 3.96 5.69
CA LEU A 162 10.40 4.87 4.60
C LEU A 162 11.20 6.07 5.10
N GLN A 163 12.12 6.56 4.27
CA GLN A 163 12.75 7.86 4.50
C GLN A 163 11.74 8.99 4.29
N ALA A 164 11.90 10.04 5.07
CA ALA A 164 11.07 11.23 4.92
C ALA A 164 11.28 11.84 3.52
N PRO A 165 10.20 12.26 2.84
CA PRO A 165 10.36 12.97 1.58
C PRO A 165 10.97 14.36 1.86
N ASP A 166 12.21 14.57 1.41
CA ASP A 166 12.99 15.77 1.68
C ASP A 166 12.21 17.05 1.31
N ASN A 167 11.52 17.04 0.18
CA ASN A 167 10.75 18.18 -0.33
C ASN A 167 9.58 18.62 0.58
N LEU A 168 9.02 17.69 1.36
CA LEU A 168 7.86 17.98 2.21
C LEU A 168 8.30 18.62 3.53
N PHE A 169 9.45 18.21 4.05
CA PHE A 169 10.01 18.72 5.30
C PHE A 169 10.77 20.01 5.09
N ASP A 170 11.46 20.21 3.97
CA ASP A 170 12.12 21.46 3.62
C ASP A 170 11.14 22.64 3.62
N TYR A 171 9.93 22.45 3.11
CA TYR A 171 8.89 23.49 3.16
C TYR A 171 8.50 23.88 4.60
N PHE A 172 8.38 22.92 5.51
CA PHE A 172 8.08 23.21 6.91
C PHE A 172 9.24 23.92 7.61
N PHE A 173 10.49 23.56 7.30
CA PHE A 173 11.66 24.25 7.86
C PHE A 173 11.85 25.66 7.29
N GLU A 174 11.53 25.90 6.02
CA GLU A 174 11.52 27.24 5.44
C GLU A 174 10.46 28.15 6.06
N VAL A 175 9.27 27.62 6.31
CA VAL A 175 8.20 28.36 6.99
C VAL A 175 8.62 28.74 8.42
N ASP A 176 9.20 27.80 9.18
CA ASP A 176 9.68 28.06 10.55
C ASP A 176 10.78 29.14 10.59
N ARG A 177 11.67 29.15 9.58
CA ARG A 177 12.72 30.20 9.44
C ARG A 177 12.17 31.57 9.09
N LYS A 178 11.04 31.65 8.38
CA LYS A 178 10.41 32.93 7.99
C LYS A 178 9.61 33.60 9.10
N TYR A 179 9.19 32.85 10.09
CA TYR A 179 8.31 33.33 11.17
C TYR A 179 8.99 33.34 12.56
N LYS A 180 10.26 33.03 12.63
CA LYS A 180 11.17 33.34 13.78
C LYS A 180 11.94 34.62 13.53
#